data_34f91eb52511b671aff013e5beee0b69
#
_entry.id   34f91eb52511b671aff013e5beee0b69
#
_cell.length_a   1.000
_cell.length_b   1.000
_cell.length_c   1.000
_cell.angle_alpha   90.00
_cell.angle_beta   90.00
_cell.angle_gamma   90.00
#
_symmetry.space_group_name_H-M   'P 1'
#
loop_
_entity.id
_entity.type
_entity.pdbx_description
1 polymer ?
#
loop_
_entity_poly.entity_id
_entity_poly.type
_entity_poly.pdbx_seq_one_letter_code
_entity_poly.pdbx_strand_id
1 'polypeptide(L)'
;MGIHYGNNHTPTFITVYENGNILMRDSLKTDGRHHLFQIDFQSTPQEIKVELEGKISPDFYGITLDDITGIRMDNVAMRGESGRFFIKMNQENFRQMANQRKADIIIFQYGGNTIPYINEEKQVGGYVRTLMRNIKWVKDSNPEALCLLIGPGDMATSVNGEMVTYPFLPLLNDEMKKQSLQNGMAYWSLFEAMGGENSMVSWVEKGYASPDYIHFRPEGTRLMAELLVQCLQEDLLTID
;
A
#
# COMPACT_ATOMS: atom_id res chain seq x y z
N MET A 1 -14.00 -3.63 16.09
CA MET A 1 -14.05 -2.43 15.23
C MET A 1 -13.25 -1.31 15.88
N GLY A 2 -12.53 -0.54 15.10
CA GLY A 2 -11.81 0.64 15.58
C GLY A 2 -12.22 1.90 14.81
N ILE A 3 -12.40 3.02 15.50
CA ILE A 3 -12.66 4.33 14.89
C ILE A 3 -11.46 5.22 15.21
N HIS A 4 -10.73 5.61 14.16
CA HIS A 4 -9.58 6.50 14.26
C HIS A 4 -10.05 7.94 14.12
N TYR A 5 -9.74 8.77 15.12
CA TYR A 5 -10.13 10.19 15.15
C TYR A 5 -9.05 11.05 15.79
N GLY A 6 -9.15 12.35 15.59
CA GLY A 6 -8.31 13.36 16.23
C GLY A 6 -8.84 14.77 16.05
N ASN A 7 -8.03 15.78 16.39
CA ASN A 7 -8.42 17.19 16.33
C ASN A 7 -9.74 17.49 17.06
N ASN A 8 -10.05 16.70 18.09
CA ASN A 8 -11.26 16.87 18.89
C ASN A 8 -10.98 17.81 20.07
N HIS A 9 -11.61 18.96 20.10
CA HIS A 9 -11.43 19.99 21.15
C HIS A 9 -12.72 20.30 21.90
N THR A 10 -13.84 19.70 21.50
CA THR A 10 -15.15 19.89 22.12
C THR A 10 -15.80 18.56 22.47
N PRO A 11 -16.67 18.51 23.49
CA PRO A 11 -17.37 17.28 23.82
C PRO A 11 -18.10 16.69 22.61
N THR A 12 -17.77 15.45 22.31
CA THR A 12 -18.43 14.64 21.28
C THR A 12 -18.80 13.32 21.88
N PHE A 13 -20.08 12.97 21.86
CA PHE A 13 -20.60 11.70 22.35
C PHE A 13 -20.73 10.71 21.21
N ILE A 14 -20.52 9.45 21.53
CA ILE A 14 -20.64 8.34 20.60
C ILE A 14 -21.61 7.30 21.14
N THR A 15 -22.57 6.88 20.32
CA THR A 15 -23.45 5.75 20.60
C THR A 15 -23.26 4.71 19.52
N VAL A 16 -22.95 3.50 19.94
CA VAL A 16 -22.78 2.34 19.04
C VAL A 16 -23.94 1.39 19.22
N TYR A 17 -24.50 0.98 18.10
CA TYR A 17 -25.59 0.00 18.03
C TYR A 17 -25.08 -1.27 17.35
N GLU A 18 -25.51 -2.40 17.86
CA GLU A 18 -25.35 -3.73 17.28
C GLU A 18 -26.72 -4.31 16.99
N ASN A 19 -27.00 -4.64 15.73
CA ASN A 19 -28.28 -5.22 15.29
C ASN A 19 -29.50 -4.44 15.83
N GLY A 20 -29.45 -3.11 15.80
CA GLY A 20 -30.50 -2.20 16.26
C GLY A 20 -30.54 -1.94 17.76
N ASN A 21 -29.76 -2.63 18.59
CA ASN A 21 -29.69 -2.43 20.03
C ASN A 21 -28.46 -1.57 20.41
N ILE A 22 -28.60 -0.75 21.44
CA ILE A 22 -27.48 0.02 21.97
C ILE A 22 -26.47 -0.95 22.60
N LEU A 23 -25.27 -1.02 22.03
CA LEU A 23 -24.15 -1.77 22.60
C LEU A 23 -23.42 -0.94 23.66
N MET A 24 -23.13 0.33 23.35
CA MET A 24 -22.44 1.23 24.26
C MET A 24 -22.71 2.70 23.97
N ARG A 25 -22.48 3.54 24.99
CA ARG A 25 -22.40 4.99 24.88
C ARG A 25 -21.19 5.48 25.61
N ASP A 26 -20.47 6.44 25.02
CA ASP A 26 -19.26 7.02 25.61
C ASP A 26 -19.02 8.42 25.03
N SER A 27 -17.92 9.03 25.40
CA SER A 27 -17.44 10.31 24.86
C SER A 27 -16.06 10.19 24.27
N LEU A 28 -15.81 10.89 23.18
CA LEU A 28 -14.49 10.95 22.55
C LEU A 28 -13.57 11.89 23.35
N LYS A 29 -12.28 11.57 23.47
CA LYS A 29 -11.28 12.43 24.12
C LYS A 29 -11.13 13.75 23.39
N THR A 30 -10.97 14.85 24.16
CA THR A 30 -10.98 16.24 23.66
C THR A 30 -9.61 16.92 23.73
N ASP A 31 -8.52 16.17 23.75
CA ASP A 31 -7.15 16.70 23.86
C ASP A 31 -6.52 17.08 22.51
N GLY A 32 -7.26 16.96 21.41
CA GLY A 32 -6.81 17.25 20.07
C GLY A 32 -5.86 16.24 19.45
N ARG A 33 -5.49 15.18 20.21
CA ARG A 33 -4.56 14.14 19.72
C ARG A 33 -5.28 13.09 18.91
N HIS A 34 -4.49 12.25 18.20
CA HIS A 34 -5.01 11.07 17.53
C HIS A 34 -5.38 9.99 18.55
N HIS A 35 -6.56 9.39 18.39
CA HIS A 35 -7.07 8.31 19.21
C HIS A 35 -7.68 7.21 18.35
N LEU A 36 -7.68 6.00 18.91
CA LEU A 36 -8.46 4.87 18.47
C LEU A 36 -9.58 4.61 19.49
N PHE A 37 -10.83 4.73 19.04
CA PHE A 37 -11.99 4.27 19.82
C PHE A 37 -12.27 2.83 19.42
N GLN A 38 -12.00 1.91 20.32
CA GLN A 38 -12.11 0.47 20.07
C GLN A 38 -13.42 -0.07 20.58
N ILE A 39 -14.05 -0.97 19.81
CA ILE A 39 -15.30 -1.63 20.13
C ILE A 39 -15.14 -3.11 19.81
N ASP A 40 -15.38 -3.95 20.82
CA ASP A 40 -15.30 -5.40 20.67
C ASP A 40 -16.70 -5.98 20.65
N PHE A 41 -16.95 -6.88 19.69
CA PHE A 41 -18.21 -7.61 19.55
C PHE A 41 -18.01 -9.05 19.99
N GLN A 42 -19.06 -9.66 20.59
CA GLN A 42 -19.02 -11.07 21.00
C GLN A 42 -19.08 -12.03 19.79
N SER A 43 -19.68 -11.58 18.68
CA SER A 43 -19.76 -12.27 17.41
C SER A 43 -19.82 -11.25 16.29
N THR A 44 -19.63 -11.66 15.05
CA THR A 44 -19.74 -10.77 13.89
C THR A 44 -21.16 -10.22 13.77
N PRO A 45 -21.40 -8.91 13.98
CA PRO A 45 -22.73 -8.32 13.87
C PRO A 45 -23.19 -8.26 12.40
N GLN A 46 -24.50 -8.34 12.18
CA GLN A 46 -25.08 -8.16 10.84
C GLN A 46 -25.17 -6.68 10.48
N GLU A 47 -25.39 -5.82 11.49
CA GLU A 47 -25.49 -4.39 11.32
C GLU A 47 -24.78 -3.66 12.48
N ILE A 48 -23.96 -2.68 12.13
CA ILE A 48 -23.35 -1.74 13.06
C ILE A 48 -23.80 -0.33 12.68
N LYS A 49 -24.38 0.40 13.66
CA LYS A 49 -24.67 1.82 13.49
C LYS A 49 -23.88 2.61 14.52
N VAL A 50 -23.25 3.69 14.09
CA VAL A 50 -22.53 4.64 14.96
C VAL A 50 -23.20 5.99 14.84
N GLU A 51 -23.64 6.54 15.96
CA GLU A 51 -24.14 7.91 16.07
C GLU A 51 -23.15 8.75 16.83
N LEU A 52 -22.93 9.97 16.32
CA LEU A 52 -22.04 10.96 16.90
C LEU A 52 -22.86 12.23 17.19
N GLU A 53 -22.72 12.76 18.40
CA GLU A 53 -23.40 13.96 18.83
C GLU A 53 -22.38 14.96 19.39
N GLY A 54 -22.30 16.15 18.80
CA GLY A 54 -21.39 17.21 19.23
C GLY A 54 -21.65 18.51 18.49
N LYS A 55 -21.08 19.62 18.98
CA LYS A 55 -21.20 20.93 18.33
C LYS A 55 -20.25 21.11 17.16
N ILE A 56 -19.06 20.53 17.26
CA ILE A 56 -18.00 20.57 16.23
C ILE A 56 -17.53 19.13 16.05
N SER A 57 -17.49 18.67 14.81
CA SER A 57 -17.02 17.32 14.49
C SER A 57 -15.50 17.23 14.68
N PRO A 58 -14.99 16.17 15.30
CA PRO A 58 -13.58 15.82 15.19
C PRO A 58 -13.24 15.41 13.74
N ASP A 59 -11.94 15.32 13.44
CA ASP A 59 -11.47 14.71 12.22
C ASP A 59 -11.54 13.19 12.37
N PHE A 60 -12.23 12.51 11.46
CA PHE A 60 -12.25 11.06 11.36
C PHE A 60 -11.29 10.59 10.27
N TYR A 61 -10.35 9.72 10.63
CA TYR A 61 -9.30 9.23 9.72
C TYR A 61 -9.65 7.88 9.09
N GLY A 62 -10.53 7.10 9.73
CA GLY A 62 -10.98 5.82 9.19
C GLY A 62 -11.67 4.95 10.22
N ILE A 63 -12.26 3.88 9.71
CA ILE A 63 -12.87 2.81 10.50
C ILE A 63 -12.19 1.50 10.11
N THR A 64 -11.85 0.69 11.09
CA THR A 64 -11.31 -0.65 10.89
C THR A 64 -12.29 -1.71 11.41
N LEU A 65 -12.46 -2.76 10.62
CA LEU A 65 -13.24 -3.94 10.96
C LEU A 65 -12.31 -5.14 10.85
N ASP A 66 -11.66 -5.47 11.97
CA ASP A 66 -10.68 -6.54 12.01
C ASP A 66 -11.23 -7.70 12.85
N ASP A 67 -10.90 -8.92 12.49
CA ASP A 67 -11.05 -10.08 13.36
C ASP A 67 -9.92 -10.09 14.42
N ILE A 68 -10.08 -10.89 15.46
CA ILE A 68 -9.08 -11.05 16.53
C ILE A 68 -7.92 -11.96 16.12
N THR A 69 -8.12 -12.78 15.10
CA THR A 69 -7.12 -13.73 14.57
C THR A 69 -7.10 -13.70 13.05
N GLY A 70 -5.97 -14.07 12.45
CA GLY A 70 -5.81 -14.17 11.01
C GLY A 70 -4.82 -13.15 10.44
N ILE A 71 -4.81 -13.04 9.12
CA ILE A 71 -3.98 -12.06 8.38
C ILE A 71 -4.83 -10.82 8.10
N ARG A 72 -4.32 -9.67 8.51
CA ARG A 72 -4.92 -8.37 8.20
C ARG A 72 -4.11 -7.70 7.10
N MET A 73 -4.79 -7.19 6.08
CA MET A 73 -4.17 -6.45 4.99
C MET A 73 -4.86 -5.11 4.78
N ASP A 74 -4.10 -4.02 4.92
CA ASP A 74 -4.55 -2.67 4.62
C ASP A 74 -4.04 -2.25 3.24
N ASN A 75 -4.92 -1.79 2.37
CA ASN A 75 -4.55 -1.25 1.07
C ASN A 75 -4.55 0.29 1.13
N VAL A 76 -3.36 0.90 1.08
CA VAL A 76 -3.17 2.35 1.08
C VAL A 76 -2.87 2.82 -0.35
N ALA A 77 -3.76 2.47 -1.28
CA ALA A 77 -3.60 2.82 -2.68
C ALA A 77 -3.91 4.30 -2.95
N MET A 78 -3.02 4.95 -3.70
CA MET A 78 -3.23 6.29 -4.23
C MET A 78 -3.04 6.26 -5.75
N ARG A 79 -4.15 6.44 -6.47
CA ARG A 79 -4.17 6.33 -7.93
C ARG A 79 -3.22 7.33 -8.58
N GLY A 80 -2.38 6.85 -9.51
CA GLY A 80 -1.44 7.68 -10.26
C GLY A 80 -0.18 8.10 -9.49
N GLU A 81 -0.05 7.71 -8.21
CA GLU A 81 1.13 8.06 -7.41
C GLU A 81 2.37 7.25 -7.80
N SER A 82 3.51 7.90 -7.64
CA SER A 82 4.83 7.34 -7.91
C SER A 82 5.70 7.14 -6.66
N GLY A 83 5.08 7.14 -5.47
CA GLY A 83 5.76 6.92 -4.19
C GLY A 83 6.56 8.13 -3.68
N ARG A 84 6.21 9.35 -4.08
CA ARG A 84 6.97 10.58 -3.75
C ARG A 84 6.24 11.54 -2.83
N PHE A 85 5.16 11.11 -2.18
CA PHE A 85 4.28 12.00 -1.41
C PHE A 85 4.42 11.86 0.11
N PHE A 86 4.94 10.73 0.61
CA PHE A 86 4.96 10.43 2.05
C PHE A 86 5.62 11.53 2.90
N ILE A 87 6.76 12.04 2.46
CA ILE A 87 7.50 13.11 3.17
C ILE A 87 6.73 14.44 3.27
N LYS A 88 5.59 14.60 2.56
CA LYS A 88 4.73 15.77 2.62
C LYS A 88 3.62 15.63 3.67
N MET A 89 3.43 14.42 4.21
CA MET A 89 2.42 14.15 5.22
C MET A 89 2.88 14.65 6.59
N ASN A 90 1.94 14.83 7.51
CA ASN A 90 2.26 15.09 8.91
C ASN A 90 2.85 13.81 9.54
N GLN A 91 4.15 13.85 9.87
CA GLN A 91 4.88 12.68 10.36
C GLN A 91 4.33 12.18 11.70
N GLU A 92 3.95 13.07 12.59
CA GLU A 92 3.44 12.69 13.91
C GLU A 92 2.10 11.94 13.79
N ASN A 93 1.16 12.46 12.99
CA ASN A 93 -0.11 11.77 12.75
C ASN A 93 0.11 10.42 12.08
N PHE A 94 1.01 10.35 11.08
CA PHE A 94 1.33 9.10 10.40
C PHE A 94 1.91 8.08 11.38
N ARG A 95 2.88 8.47 12.20
CA ARG A 95 3.51 7.60 13.21
C ARG A 95 2.49 7.09 14.24
N GLN A 96 1.58 7.94 14.69
CA GLN A 96 0.54 7.55 15.66
C GLN A 96 -0.40 6.49 15.06
N MET A 97 -0.82 6.66 13.80
CA MET A 97 -1.63 5.65 13.10
C MET A 97 -0.83 4.35 12.87
N ALA A 98 0.41 4.46 12.41
CA ALA A 98 1.29 3.33 12.17
C ALA A 98 1.50 2.49 13.45
N ASN A 99 1.77 3.15 14.57
CA ASN A 99 1.92 2.49 15.88
C ASN A 99 0.65 1.76 16.34
N GLN A 100 -0.53 2.25 15.96
CA GLN A 100 -1.79 1.59 16.28
C GLN A 100 -2.09 0.41 15.35
N ARG A 101 -1.70 0.50 14.08
CA ARG A 101 -1.89 -0.59 13.11
C ARG A 101 -0.87 -1.72 13.26
N LYS A 102 0.35 -1.42 13.72
CA LYS A 102 1.44 -2.39 13.97
C LYS A 102 1.62 -3.36 12.81
N ALA A 103 1.94 -2.81 11.64
CA ALA A 103 2.20 -3.65 10.48
C ALA A 103 3.47 -4.47 10.68
N ASP A 104 3.41 -5.79 10.46
CA ASP A 104 4.58 -6.68 10.47
C ASP A 104 5.34 -6.57 9.15
N ILE A 105 4.62 -6.38 8.04
CA ILE A 105 5.19 -6.24 6.71
C ILE A 105 4.57 -5.02 6.02
N ILE A 106 5.40 -4.20 5.38
CA ILE A 106 4.97 -3.10 4.52
C ILE A 106 5.43 -3.39 3.10
N ILE A 107 4.47 -3.50 2.19
CA ILE A 107 4.73 -3.74 0.77
C ILE A 107 4.56 -2.42 0.01
N PHE A 108 5.61 -2.02 -0.69
CA PHE A 108 5.59 -0.88 -1.61
C PHE A 108 5.55 -1.40 -3.05
N GLN A 109 4.66 -0.85 -3.88
CA GLN A 109 4.60 -1.18 -5.31
C GLN A 109 4.62 0.10 -6.12
N TYR A 110 5.76 0.40 -6.74
CA TYR A 110 5.98 1.65 -7.47
C TYR A 110 6.85 1.42 -8.73
N GLY A 111 6.99 2.47 -9.53
CA GLY A 111 7.83 2.49 -10.72
C GLY A 111 7.02 2.69 -12.01
N GLY A 112 5.94 1.94 -12.22
CA GLY A 112 5.16 1.98 -13.44
C GLY A 112 4.67 3.38 -13.83
N ASN A 113 4.11 4.13 -12.89
CA ASN A 113 3.61 5.49 -13.15
C ASN A 113 4.73 6.51 -13.49
N THR A 114 5.99 6.13 -13.36
CA THR A 114 7.13 7.02 -13.66
C THR A 114 7.75 6.74 -15.01
N ILE A 115 7.74 5.48 -15.45
CA ILE A 115 8.43 5.03 -16.67
C ILE A 115 8.07 5.85 -17.91
N PRO A 116 6.81 6.19 -18.20
CA PRO A 116 6.47 6.98 -19.38
C PRO A 116 7.11 8.38 -19.44
N TYR A 117 7.63 8.86 -18.31
CA TYR A 117 8.23 10.19 -18.17
C TYR A 117 9.75 10.17 -18.08
N ILE A 118 10.38 8.99 -18.13
CA ILE A 118 11.84 8.84 -18.13
C ILE A 118 12.34 8.85 -19.57
N ASN A 119 13.11 9.87 -19.90
CA ASN A 119 13.66 10.08 -21.24
C ASN A 119 15.21 9.99 -21.27
N GLU A 120 15.85 9.88 -20.13
CA GLU A 120 17.32 9.81 -20.00
C GLU A 120 17.71 9.05 -18.73
N GLU A 121 18.82 8.34 -18.79
CA GLU A 121 19.32 7.45 -17.73
C GLU A 121 19.43 8.13 -16.35
N LYS A 122 19.93 9.38 -16.31
CA LYS A 122 20.09 10.10 -15.04
C LYS A 122 18.79 10.31 -14.26
N GLN A 123 17.62 10.30 -14.95
CA GLN A 123 16.32 10.44 -14.32
C GLN A 123 15.94 9.18 -13.53
N VAL A 124 16.40 7.99 -13.95
CA VAL A 124 16.21 6.74 -13.21
C VAL A 124 16.80 6.85 -11.81
N GLY A 125 18.10 7.18 -11.70
CA GLY A 125 18.74 7.33 -10.39
C GLY A 125 18.15 8.47 -9.54
N GLY A 126 17.68 9.55 -10.18
CA GLY A 126 16.97 10.65 -9.52
C GLY A 126 15.66 10.21 -8.89
N TYR A 127 14.87 9.46 -9.64
CA TYR A 127 13.60 8.89 -9.16
C TYR A 127 13.83 7.90 -8.03
N VAL A 128 14.72 6.91 -8.19
CA VAL A 128 14.96 5.87 -7.20
C VAL A 128 15.44 6.45 -5.88
N ARG A 129 16.38 7.42 -5.90
CA ARG A 129 16.79 8.13 -4.67
C ARG A 129 15.62 8.81 -3.96
N THR A 130 14.71 9.42 -4.71
CA THR A 130 13.54 10.09 -4.14
C THR A 130 12.56 9.07 -3.56
N LEU A 131 12.32 7.95 -4.25
CA LEU A 131 11.49 6.85 -3.76
C LEU A 131 12.07 6.28 -2.46
N MET A 132 13.37 5.94 -2.42
CA MET A 132 14.01 5.39 -1.22
C MET A 132 13.91 6.34 -0.03
N ARG A 133 14.04 7.66 -0.23
CA ARG A 133 13.82 8.64 0.84
C ARG A 133 12.40 8.62 1.39
N ASN A 134 11.40 8.45 0.53
CA ASN A 134 10.01 8.34 0.94
C ASN A 134 9.73 7.01 1.67
N ILE A 135 10.29 5.90 1.18
CA ILE A 135 10.18 4.60 1.85
C ILE A 135 10.85 4.64 3.23
N LYS A 136 12.05 5.22 3.31
CA LYS A 136 12.73 5.40 4.60
C LYS A 136 11.88 6.18 5.59
N TRP A 137 11.22 7.25 5.16
CA TRP A 137 10.34 8.04 6.00
C TRP A 137 9.17 7.20 6.57
N VAL A 138 8.58 6.30 5.78
CA VAL A 138 7.55 5.35 6.24
C VAL A 138 8.16 4.34 7.22
N LYS A 139 9.32 3.77 6.89
CA LYS A 139 10.03 2.79 7.73
C LYS A 139 10.42 3.38 9.09
N ASP A 140 10.86 4.64 9.13
CA ASP A 140 11.21 5.33 10.39
C ASP A 140 9.98 5.48 11.34
N SER A 141 8.77 5.39 10.80
CA SER A 141 7.52 5.37 11.58
C SER A 141 7.05 3.96 11.96
N ASN A 142 7.68 2.92 11.39
CA ASN A 142 7.40 1.49 11.63
C ASN A 142 8.72 0.72 11.66
N PRO A 143 9.62 0.97 12.63
CA PRO A 143 10.98 0.46 12.60
C PRO A 143 11.08 -1.06 12.63
N GLU A 144 10.11 -1.73 13.25
CA GLU A 144 10.07 -3.20 13.38
C GLU A 144 9.49 -3.90 12.14
N ALA A 145 8.81 -3.16 11.24
CA ALA A 145 8.20 -3.75 10.07
C ALA A 145 9.25 -4.18 9.04
N LEU A 146 9.08 -5.37 8.48
CA LEU A 146 9.79 -5.79 7.28
C LEU A 146 9.29 -5.00 6.09
N CYS A 147 10.18 -4.68 5.16
CA CYS A 147 9.82 -3.93 3.97
C CYS A 147 10.12 -4.74 2.71
N LEU A 148 9.14 -4.85 1.84
CA LEU A 148 9.25 -5.42 0.50
C LEU A 148 8.94 -4.33 -0.53
N LEU A 149 9.84 -4.13 -1.49
CA LEU A 149 9.54 -3.31 -2.67
C LEU A 149 9.26 -4.22 -3.86
N ILE A 150 8.09 -4.06 -4.46
CA ILE A 150 7.71 -4.66 -5.74
C ILE A 150 8.03 -3.65 -6.84
N GLY A 151 8.90 -4.04 -7.76
CA GLY A 151 9.23 -3.24 -8.93
C GLY A 151 8.11 -3.16 -9.96
N PRO A 152 8.23 -2.31 -11.00
CA PRO A 152 7.25 -2.24 -12.07
C PRO A 152 7.19 -3.56 -12.85
N GLY A 153 6.02 -3.88 -13.40
CA GLY A 153 5.90 -4.90 -14.44
C GLY A 153 6.47 -4.42 -15.77
N ASP A 154 6.60 -5.33 -16.74
CA ASP A 154 6.86 -4.89 -18.10
C ASP A 154 5.72 -4.02 -18.61
N MET A 155 6.05 -3.01 -19.36
CA MET A 155 5.14 -2.10 -20.04
C MET A 155 5.73 -1.79 -21.41
N ALA A 156 4.88 -1.71 -22.44
CA ALA A 156 5.36 -1.47 -23.77
C ALA A 156 4.89 -0.12 -24.35
N THR A 157 5.72 0.40 -25.24
CA THR A 157 5.47 1.64 -26.00
C THR A 157 5.75 1.38 -27.48
N SER A 158 5.15 2.17 -28.35
CA SER A 158 5.37 2.03 -29.81
C SER A 158 6.67 2.71 -30.24
N VAL A 159 7.57 1.95 -30.85
CA VAL A 159 8.78 2.45 -31.49
C VAL A 159 8.79 1.96 -32.93
N ASN A 160 8.77 2.87 -33.89
CA ASN A 160 8.70 2.57 -35.34
C ASN A 160 7.53 1.64 -35.76
N GLY A 161 6.42 1.68 -35.02
CA GLY A 161 5.22 0.85 -35.27
C GLY A 161 5.23 -0.52 -34.55
N GLU A 162 6.30 -0.88 -33.86
CA GLU A 162 6.37 -2.09 -33.06
C GLU A 162 6.20 -1.77 -31.57
N MET A 163 5.52 -2.66 -30.84
CA MET A 163 5.40 -2.54 -29.38
C MET A 163 6.60 -3.19 -28.72
N VAL A 164 7.36 -2.40 -27.97
CA VAL A 164 8.58 -2.82 -27.25
C VAL A 164 8.56 -2.32 -25.82
N THR A 165 9.26 -3.00 -24.93
CA THR A 165 9.45 -2.53 -23.55
C THR A 165 9.93 -1.08 -23.52
N TYR A 166 9.41 -0.27 -22.59
CA TYR A 166 9.91 1.10 -22.37
C TYR A 166 11.43 1.10 -22.14
N PRO A 167 12.21 1.95 -22.86
CA PRO A 167 13.68 1.83 -22.91
C PRO A 167 14.40 1.83 -21.58
N PHE A 168 13.88 2.55 -20.57
CA PHE A 168 14.52 2.66 -19.27
C PHE A 168 13.89 1.77 -18.19
N LEU A 169 12.93 0.89 -18.55
CA LEU A 169 12.27 0.02 -17.58
C LEU A 169 13.22 -1.03 -17.01
N PRO A 170 14.04 -1.76 -17.81
CA PRO A 170 15.03 -2.69 -17.27
C PRO A 170 16.01 -2.00 -16.30
N LEU A 171 16.56 -0.85 -16.68
CA LEU A 171 17.46 -0.08 -15.84
C LEU A 171 16.79 0.39 -14.54
N LEU A 172 15.52 0.81 -14.62
CA LEU A 172 14.77 1.18 -13.42
C LEU A 172 14.57 -0.01 -12.47
N ASN A 173 14.21 -1.17 -13.01
CA ASN A 173 14.06 -2.40 -12.23
C ASN A 173 15.36 -2.75 -11.49
N ASP A 174 16.49 -2.74 -12.20
CA ASP A 174 17.81 -3.05 -11.64
C ASP A 174 18.23 -2.06 -10.55
N GLU A 175 18.06 -0.75 -10.79
CA GLU A 175 18.43 0.26 -9.79
C GLU A 175 17.50 0.22 -8.57
N MET A 176 16.20 -0.06 -8.74
CA MET A 176 15.27 -0.27 -7.62
C MET A 176 15.67 -1.51 -6.82
N LYS A 177 15.99 -2.64 -7.45
CA LYS A 177 16.48 -3.87 -6.81
C LYS A 177 17.74 -3.59 -5.98
N LYS A 178 18.74 -2.99 -6.61
CA LYS A 178 20.01 -2.64 -5.97
C LYS A 178 19.81 -1.75 -4.74
N GLN A 179 19.05 -0.68 -4.88
CA GLN A 179 18.81 0.26 -3.78
C GLN A 179 17.96 -0.35 -2.66
N SER A 180 17.01 -1.21 -2.96
CA SER A 180 16.23 -1.94 -1.95
C SER A 180 17.14 -2.81 -1.09
N LEU A 181 17.95 -3.66 -1.72
CA LEU A 181 18.87 -4.56 -1.01
C LEU A 181 19.90 -3.79 -0.17
N GLN A 182 20.47 -2.70 -0.71
CA GLN A 182 21.38 -1.83 0.02
C GLN A 182 20.76 -1.15 1.25
N ASN A 183 19.46 -0.97 1.25
CA ASN A 183 18.71 -0.39 2.39
C ASN A 183 18.05 -1.47 3.29
N GLY A 184 18.45 -2.73 3.16
CA GLY A 184 17.96 -3.82 4.00
C GLY A 184 16.48 -4.15 3.79
N MET A 185 16.01 -4.01 2.55
CA MET A 185 14.64 -4.36 2.15
C MET A 185 14.65 -5.53 1.18
N ALA A 186 13.64 -6.36 1.22
CA ALA A 186 13.39 -7.34 0.17
C ALA A 186 12.94 -6.64 -1.14
N TYR A 187 13.21 -7.28 -2.25
CA TYR A 187 12.78 -6.83 -3.58
C TYR A 187 12.18 -7.97 -4.37
N TRP A 188 11.02 -7.76 -4.96
CA TRP A 188 10.41 -8.68 -5.91
C TRP A 188 10.26 -8.00 -7.27
N SER A 189 10.85 -8.61 -8.30
CA SER A 189 10.81 -8.08 -9.66
C SER A 189 9.56 -8.57 -10.39
N LEU A 190 8.54 -7.72 -10.48
CA LEU A 190 7.36 -8.03 -11.29
C LEU A 190 7.73 -8.12 -12.78
N PHE A 191 8.71 -7.33 -13.22
CA PHE A 191 9.28 -7.38 -14.58
C PHE A 191 9.86 -8.76 -14.92
N GLU A 192 10.72 -9.31 -14.05
CA GLU A 192 11.31 -10.65 -14.24
C GLU A 192 10.24 -11.73 -14.15
N ALA A 193 9.30 -11.62 -13.20
CA ALA A 193 8.22 -12.58 -13.04
C ALA A 193 7.26 -12.65 -14.25
N MET A 194 7.12 -11.56 -14.99
CA MET A 194 6.37 -11.52 -16.25
C MET A 194 7.09 -12.19 -17.41
N GLY A 195 8.42 -12.33 -17.34
CA GLY A 195 9.28 -12.86 -18.40
C GLY A 195 10.30 -11.86 -18.96
N GLY A 196 10.45 -10.68 -18.34
CA GLY A 196 11.43 -9.66 -18.73
C GLY A 196 11.00 -8.81 -19.94
N GLU A 197 11.98 -8.38 -20.72
CA GLU A 197 11.77 -7.52 -21.89
C GLU A 197 10.80 -8.14 -22.90
N ASN A 198 9.89 -7.30 -23.41
CA ASN A 198 8.85 -7.62 -24.40
C ASN A 198 7.81 -8.67 -23.91
N SER A 199 7.82 -9.00 -22.62
CA SER A 199 6.81 -9.91 -22.05
C SER A 199 5.40 -9.33 -22.11
N MET A 200 5.24 -8.02 -22.00
CA MET A 200 3.92 -7.35 -22.06
C MET A 200 3.18 -7.64 -23.37
N VAL A 201 3.88 -7.74 -24.50
CA VAL A 201 3.28 -8.09 -25.79
C VAL A 201 2.62 -9.47 -25.71
N SER A 202 3.37 -10.46 -25.25
CA SER A 202 2.86 -11.83 -25.03
C SER A 202 1.72 -11.88 -24.01
N TRP A 203 1.75 -11.01 -22.99
CA TRP A 203 0.70 -10.92 -21.97
C TRP A 203 -0.61 -10.37 -22.53
N VAL A 204 -0.55 -9.39 -23.46
CA VAL A 204 -1.72 -8.88 -24.19
C VAL A 204 -2.30 -9.99 -25.08
N GLU A 205 -1.46 -10.70 -25.84
CA GLU A 205 -1.88 -11.78 -26.71
C GLU A 205 -2.57 -12.93 -25.96
N LYS A 206 -2.07 -13.26 -24.74
CA LYS A 206 -2.66 -14.28 -23.86
C LYS A 206 -3.87 -13.81 -23.09
N GLY A 207 -4.24 -12.53 -23.19
CA GLY A 207 -5.37 -11.95 -22.46
C GLY A 207 -5.09 -11.63 -21.00
N TYR A 208 -3.84 -11.68 -20.53
CA TYR A 208 -3.42 -11.33 -19.18
C TYR A 208 -3.27 -9.81 -18.98
N ALA A 209 -3.04 -9.07 -20.05
CA ALA A 209 -2.95 -7.62 -20.03
C ALA A 209 -3.94 -6.97 -21.02
N SER A 210 -4.18 -5.69 -20.79
CA SER A 210 -5.06 -4.87 -21.64
C SER A 210 -4.37 -4.45 -22.93
N PRO A 211 -5.12 -4.12 -24.00
CA PRO A 211 -4.54 -3.66 -25.27
C PRO A 211 -3.80 -2.31 -25.19
N ASP A 212 -3.79 -1.67 -24.03
CA ASP A 212 -2.97 -0.48 -23.78
C ASP A 212 -1.50 -0.81 -23.48
N TYR A 213 -1.16 -2.10 -23.34
CA TYR A 213 0.18 -2.61 -23.03
C TYR A 213 0.77 -2.09 -21.71
N ILE A 214 -0.10 -1.73 -20.77
CA ILE A 214 0.28 -1.16 -19.46
C ILE A 214 -0.42 -1.87 -18.31
N HIS A 215 -1.75 -2.03 -18.41
CA HIS A 215 -2.55 -2.52 -17.30
C HIS A 215 -2.86 -4.01 -17.40
N PHE A 216 -2.80 -4.70 -16.29
CA PHE A 216 -3.22 -6.11 -16.21
C PHE A 216 -4.73 -6.23 -16.29
N ARG A 217 -5.17 -7.37 -16.81
CA ARG A 217 -6.54 -7.88 -16.63
C ARG A 217 -6.62 -8.73 -15.34
N PRO A 218 -7.83 -9.06 -14.88
CA PRO A 218 -8.01 -9.85 -13.65
C PRO A 218 -7.19 -11.15 -13.64
N GLU A 219 -7.10 -11.85 -14.79
CA GLU A 219 -6.35 -13.09 -14.93
C GLU A 219 -4.84 -12.88 -14.73
N GLY A 220 -4.29 -11.83 -15.33
CA GLY A 220 -2.88 -11.47 -15.15
C GLY A 220 -2.57 -11.01 -13.73
N THR A 221 -3.47 -10.25 -13.12
CA THR A 221 -3.34 -9.83 -11.72
C THR A 221 -3.33 -11.06 -10.79
N ARG A 222 -4.22 -12.04 -11.03
CA ARG A 222 -4.27 -13.28 -10.25
C ARG A 222 -2.97 -14.07 -10.39
N LEU A 223 -2.49 -14.25 -11.62
CA LEU A 223 -1.23 -14.98 -11.88
C LEU A 223 -0.06 -14.35 -11.12
N MET A 224 0.08 -13.01 -11.14
CA MET A 224 1.14 -12.34 -10.41
C MET A 224 1.00 -12.46 -8.90
N ALA A 225 -0.23 -12.38 -8.37
CA ALA A 225 -0.47 -12.57 -6.96
C ALA A 225 -0.11 -13.99 -6.50
N GLU A 226 -0.45 -15.02 -7.28
CA GLU A 226 -0.11 -16.42 -7.02
C GLU A 226 1.40 -16.61 -7.01
N LEU A 227 2.14 -16.06 -7.99
CA LEU A 227 3.61 -16.13 -8.04
C LEU A 227 4.26 -15.42 -6.85
N LEU A 228 3.77 -14.24 -6.47
CA LEU A 228 4.29 -13.55 -5.28
C LEU A 228 4.09 -14.38 -4.01
N VAL A 229 2.87 -14.93 -3.82
CA VAL A 229 2.56 -15.77 -2.65
C VAL A 229 3.43 -17.01 -2.63
N GLN A 230 3.65 -17.66 -3.79
CA GLN A 230 4.54 -18.81 -3.89
C GLN A 230 5.97 -18.46 -3.49
N CYS A 231 6.54 -17.35 -3.99
CA CYS A 231 7.89 -16.91 -3.60
C CYS A 231 7.98 -16.65 -2.08
N LEU A 232 6.97 -15.98 -1.49
CA LEU A 232 6.96 -15.73 -0.04
C LEU A 232 6.85 -17.02 0.78
N GLN A 233 6.12 -18.02 0.30
CA GLN A 233 6.02 -19.35 0.95
C GLN A 233 7.33 -20.12 0.86
N GLU A 234 8.00 -20.11 -0.30
CA GLU A 234 9.30 -20.77 -0.49
C GLU A 234 10.36 -20.17 0.43
N ASP A 235 10.42 -18.84 0.55
CA ASP A 235 11.33 -18.14 1.47
C ASP A 235 11.07 -18.53 2.94
N LEU A 236 9.79 -18.59 3.35
CA LEU A 236 9.42 -18.98 4.71
C LEU A 236 9.80 -20.44 5.06
N LEU A 237 9.76 -21.34 4.08
CA LEU A 237 10.14 -22.75 4.26
C LEU A 237 11.66 -22.97 4.32
N THR A 238 12.45 -21.98 3.91
CA THR A 238 13.93 -22.04 3.93
C THR A 238 14.56 -21.43 5.19
N ILE A 239 13.72 -20.85 6.07
CA ILE A 239 14.20 -20.33 7.37
C ILE A 239 14.14 -21.48 8.38
N ASP A 240 15.26 -22.22 8.52
CA ASP A 240 15.52 -23.20 9.59
C ASP A 240 16.06 -22.51 10.87
#